data_d95534d3ccb821ebb7ad074b81c4f0f8
#
_entry.id   d95534d3ccb821ebb7ad074b81c4f0f8
#
_cell.length_a   1.000
_cell.length_b   1.000
_cell.length_c   1.000
_cell.angle_alpha   90.00
_cell.angle_beta   90.00
_cell.angle_gamma   90.00
#
_symmetry.space_group_name_H-M   'P 1'
#
loop_
_entity.id
_entity.type
_entity.pdbx_description
1 polymer ?
#
loop_
_entity_poly.entity_id
_entity_poly.type
_entity_poly.pdbx_seq_one_letter_code
_entity_poly.pdbx_strand_id
1 'polypeptide(L)'
;MTQTIREFFPDMLVYPALGNHDYWPQDQLPTSTNDIYQAAAKLWEPWLKPEALVTLREGGFYSQMVQPKLRLISLNTILYYSPNKVTVNMSDPAGQFRWLQDTLEASAQSIEKVIVIAHVPVGYLPFARNTTAVREAYNERLVKIFRDYSDIISGHFYGHTHRDSIMVLQDQQGEPINSLFVTPAVTPIKSAEEPYSNNPAFRMYHYDPQDYRLLDIWQYYLNLTEANQEKRSDWKLEYVMTEAFGLKDIQPHSLFKLVLSFEMQQSKAFQKYFSHFMVSYDDTIVCDGACKLTQVCAVQSLDHASYSKCIEKGH
;
A
#
# COMPACT_ATOMS: atom_id res chain seq x y z
N MET A 1 -7.74 -12.82 -14.33
CA MET A 1 -7.57 -11.37 -14.16
C MET A 1 -6.76 -10.76 -15.31
N THR A 2 -5.50 -11.13 -15.56
CA THR A 2 -4.67 -10.57 -16.67
C THR A 2 -5.37 -10.60 -18.02
N GLN A 3 -5.96 -11.75 -18.39
CA GLN A 3 -6.70 -11.91 -19.66
C GLN A 3 -7.91 -10.97 -19.71
N THR A 4 -8.68 -10.86 -18.63
CA THR A 4 -9.84 -9.97 -18.52
C THR A 4 -9.44 -8.50 -18.70
N ILE A 5 -8.37 -8.07 -18.03
CA ILE A 5 -7.88 -6.69 -18.20
C ILE A 5 -7.48 -6.40 -19.63
N ARG A 6 -6.77 -7.34 -20.28
CA ARG A 6 -6.37 -7.18 -21.68
C ARG A 6 -7.55 -7.18 -22.66
N GLU A 7 -8.59 -7.92 -22.35
CA GLU A 7 -9.83 -7.98 -23.15
C GLU A 7 -10.61 -6.65 -23.08
N PHE A 8 -10.78 -6.09 -21.88
CA PHE A 8 -11.58 -4.88 -21.67
C PHE A 8 -10.78 -3.57 -21.82
N PHE A 9 -9.47 -3.63 -21.64
CA PHE A 9 -8.57 -2.47 -21.69
C PHE A 9 -7.31 -2.79 -22.51
N PRO A 10 -7.44 -3.08 -23.82
CA PRO A 10 -6.33 -3.59 -24.64
C PRO A 10 -5.13 -2.64 -24.74
N ASP A 11 -5.37 -1.32 -24.69
CA ASP A 11 -4.34 -0.29 -24.84
C ASP A 11 -3.81 0.23 -23.50
N MET A 12 -4.31 -0.30 -22.37
CA MET A 12 -3.87 0.14 -21.05
C MET A 12 -2.59 -0.54 -20.61
N LEU A 13 -1.59 0.25 -20.21
CA LEU A 13 -0.40 -0.26 -19.55
C LEU A 13 -0.73 -0.60 -18.09
N VAL A 14 -0.38 -1.81 -17.68
CA VAL A 14 -0.63 -2.31 -16.33
C VAL A 14 0.67 -2.71 -15.67
N TYR A 15 0.85 -2.37 -14.42
CA TYR A 15 2.03 -2.67 -13.62
C TYR A 15 1.64 -3.49 -12.39
N PRO A 16 1.62 -4.82 -12.48
CA PRO A 16 1.13 -5.66 -11.39
C PRO A 16 2.18 -5.89 -10.31
N ALA A 17 1.72 -6.22 -9.10
CA ALA A 17 2.52 -6.78 -8.03
C ALA A 17 1.95 -8.14 -7.60
N LEU A 18 2.81 -9.08 -7.22
CA LEU A 18 2.39 -10.38 -6.71
C LEU A 18 1.83 -10.27 -5.28
N GLY A 19 0.72 -10.97 -5.04
CA GLY A 19 0.08 -11.09 -3.74
C GLY A 19 0.31 -12.46 -3.09
N ASN A 20 -0.08 -12.57 -1.82
CA ASN A 20 0.13 -13.79 -1.03
C ASN A 20 -0.76 -14.97 -1.46
N HIS A 21 -1.82 -14.73 -2.22
CA HIS A 21 -2.69 -15.75 -2.80
C HIS A 21 -2.30 -16.17 -4.22
N ASP A 22 -1.28 -15.57 -4.82
CA ASP A 22 -0.84 -15.89 -6.19
C ASP A 22 0.00 -17.18 -6.28
N TYR A 23 0.20 -17.87 -5.16
CA TYR A 23 0.99 -19.10 -5.08
C TYR A 23 0.35 -20.13 -4.15
N TRP A 24 0.64 -21.40 -4.43
CA TRP A 24 0.29 -22.49 -3.54
C TRP A 24 1.55 -23.28 -3.13
N PRO A 25 1.79 -23.54 -1.84
CA PRO A 25 0.94 -23.14 -0.69
C PRO A 25 0.88 -21.62 -0.51
N GLN A 26 -0.29 -21.14 -0.08
CA GLN A 26 -0.52 -19.71 0.17
C GLN A 26 0.59 -19.11 1.03
N ASP A 27 0.93 -17.86 0.78
CA ASP A 27 1.96 -17.08 1.48
C ASP A 27 3.41 -17.54 1.25
N GLN A 28 3.66 -18.62 0.52
CA GLN A 28 4.97 -19.30 0.45
C GLN A 28 5.72 -19.03 -0.87
N LEU A 29 5.66 -17.78 -1.40
CA LEU A 29 6.41 -17.44 -2.62
C LEU A 29 7.92 -17.74 -2.45
N PRO A 30 8.54 -18.36 -3.46
CA PRO A 30 9.93 -18.81 -3.41
C PRO A 30 10.95 -17.67 -3.55
N THR A 31 12.20 -17.95 -3.18
CA THR A 31 13.31 -16.98 -3.20
C THR A 31 14.23 -17.10 -4.41
N SER A 32 13.83 -17.88 -5.39
CA SER A 32 14.58 -18.09 -6.64
C SER A 32 13.62 -18.38 -7.78
N THR A 33 14.14 -18.44 -8.99
CA THR A 33 13.39 -18.80 -10.20
C THR A 33 12.45 -19.98 -9.96
N ASN A 34 11.21 -19.80 -10.32
CA ASN A 34 10.13 -20.76 -10.10
C ASN A 34 9.06 -20.61 -11.19
N ASP A 35 8.24 -21.65 -11.38
CA ASP A 35 7.18 -21.67 -12.40
C ASP A 35 6.19 -20.50 -12.26
N ILE A 36 5.88 -20.05 -11.03
CA ILE A 36 4.99 -18.90 -10.81
C ILE A 36 5.60 -17.61 -11.38
N TYR A 37 6.90 -17.36 -11.17
CA TYR A 37 7.57 -16.18 -11.70
C TYR A 37 7.69 -16.23 -13.22
N GLN A 38 7.94 -17.41 -13.79
CA GLN A 38 7.96 -17.61 -15.23
C GLN A 38 6.57 -17.38 -15.86
N ALA A 39 5.52 -17.90 -15.21
CA ALA A 39 4.14 -17.72 -15.64
C ALA A 39 3.72 -16.23 -15.56
N ALA A 40 4.03 -15.55 -14.47
CA ALA A 40 3.77 -14.11 -14.32
C ALA A 40 4.50 -13.29 -15.39
N ALA A 41 5.79 -13.56 -15.60
CA ALA A 41 6.58 -12.89 -16.63
C ALA A 41 6.00 -13.08 -18.04
N LYS A 42 5.56 -14.31 -18.37
CA LYS A 42 4.93 -14.60 -19.67
C LYS A 42 3.58 -13.88 -19.82
N LEU A 43 2.78 -13.84 -18.76
CA LEU A 43 1.47 -13.17 -18.78
C LEU A 43 1.57 -11.65 -18.87
N TRP A 44 2.60 -11.06 -18.26
CA TRP A 44 2.78 -9.62 -18.16
C TRP A 44 3.76 -9.05 -19.19
N GLU A 45 4.35 -9.90 -20.04
CA GLU A 45 5.23 -9.50 -21.14
C GLU A 45 4.67 -8.36 -22.04
N PRO A 46 3.34 -8.30 -22.34
CA PRO A 46 2.78 -7.19 -23.12
C PRO A 46 2.84 -5.83 -22.41
N TRP A 47 2.99 -5.78 -21.10
CA TRP A 47 3.00 -4.57 -20.28
C TRP A 47 4.39 -4.18 -19.79
N LEU A 48 5.27 -5.17 -19.63
CA LEU A 48 6.58 -4.97 -19.03
C LEU A 48 7.70 -5.01 -20.05
N LYS A 49 8.70 -4.16 -19.84
CA LYS A 49 9.89 -4.12 -20.66
C LYS A 49 10.77 -5.35 -20.42
N PRO A 50 11.61 -5.76 -21.41
CA PRO A 50 12.47 -6.93 -21.26
C PRO A 50 13.36 -6.91 -20.01
N GLU A 51 13.91 -5.75 -19.65
CA GLU A 51 14.75 -5.60 -18.46
C GLU A 51 13.99 -5.85 -17.15
N ALA A 52 12.71 -5.48 -17.09
CA ALA A 52 11.85 -5.74 -15.93
C ALA A 52 11.52 -7.23 -15.78
N LEU A 53 11.40 -7.95 -16.88
CA LEU A 53 11.10 -9.38 -16.88
C LEU A 53 12.24 -10.23 -16.34
N VAL A 54 13.48 -9.74 -16.33
CA VAL A 54 14.65 -10.49 -15.80
C VAL A 54 14.47 -10.73 -14.30
N THR A 55 14.36 -9.69 -13.51
CA THR A 55 14.22 -9.81 -12.05
C THR A 55 12.85 -10.36 -11.62
N LEU A 56 11.81 -10.13 -12.44
CA LEU A 56 10.51 -10.76 -12.22
C LEU A 56 10.60 -12.29 -12.30
N ARG A 57 11.37 -12.85 -13.27
CA ARG A 57 11.59 -14.30 -13.37
C ARG A 57 12.46 -14.88 -12.25
N GLU A 58 13.31 -14.07 -11.66
CA GLU A 58 14.24 -14.49 -10.60
C GLU A 58 13.61 -14.47 -9.21
N GLY A 59 12.85 -13.43 -8.88
CA GLY A 59 12.36 -13.21 -7.52
C GLY A 59 10.98 -12.55 -7.41
N GLY A 60 10.27 -12.34 -8.52
CA GLY A 60 8.92 -11.79 -8.50
C GLY A 60 8.84 -10.28 -8.27
N PHE A 61 9.94 -9.55 -8.43
CA PHE A 61 10.03 -8.09 -8.33
C PHE A 61 10.64 -7.49 -9.60
N TYR A 62 10.36 -6.21 -9.86
CA TYR A 62 10.89 -5.54 -11.05
C TYR A 62 10.88 -4.03 -10.91
N SER A 63 11.59 -3.36 -11.81
CA SER A 63 11.45 -1.91 -12.03
C SER A 63 11.50 -1.57 -13.50
N GLN A 64 10.82 -0.49 -13.88
CA GLN A 64 10.95 0.09 -15.22
C GLN A 64 10.57 1.56 -15.24
N MET A 65 11.07 2.28 -16.24
CA MET A 65 10.61 3.62 -16.56
C MET A 65 9.20 3.58 -17.14
N VAL A 66 8.27 4.28 -16.49
CA VAL A 66 6.85 4.35 -16.89
C VAL A 66 6.50 5.67 -17.55
N GLN A 67 7.22 6.74 -17.20
CA GLN A 67 7.18 8.06 -17.85
C GLN A 67 8.61 8.63 -17.87
N PRO A 68 8.88 9.69 -18.65
CA PRO A 68 10.17 10.36 -18.60
C PRO A 68 10.55 10.76 -17.19
N LYS A 69 11.69 10.27 -16.69
CA LYS A 69 12.16 10.51 -15.30
C LYS A 69 11.23 9.98 -14.20
N LEU A 70 10.30 9.09 -14.50
CA LEU A 70 9.49 8.38 -13.51
C LEU A 70 9.72 6.87 -13.62
N ARG A 71 10.30 6.29 -12.59
CA ARG A 71 10.50 4.84 -12.43
C ARG A 71 9.44 4.26 -11.52
N LEU A 72 8.90 3.12 -11.91
CA LEU A 72 8.08 2.28 -11.04
C LEU A 72 8.94 1.13 -10.52
N ILE A 73 8.86 0.87 -9.22
CA ILE A 73 9.45 -0.28 -8.52
C ILE A 73 8.31 -1.12 -7.97
N SER A 74 8.20 -2.37 -8.42
CA SER A 74 7.27 -3.37 -7.89
C SER A 74 8.03 -4.35 -7.00
N LEU A 75 7.70 -4.38 -5.71
CA LEU A 75 8.31 -5.26 -4.72
C LEU A 75 7.49 -6.53 -4.54
N ASN A 76 8.17 -7.65 -4.37
CA ASN A 76 7.59 -8.89 -3.87
C ASN A 76 7.66 -8.91 -2.35
N THR A 77 6.71 -8.24 -1.68
CA THR A 77 6.67 -8.18 -0.22
C THR A 77 6.20 -9.48 0.44
N ILE A 78 5.79 -10.48 -0.34
CA ILE A 78 5.50 -11.81 0.19
C ILE A 78 6.78 -12.50 0.68
N LEU A 79 7.94 -12.15 0.12
CA LEU A 79 9.24 -12.60 0.64
C LEU A 79 9.53 -12.08 2.06
N TYR A 80 8.87 -11.00 2.45
CA TYR A 80 9.01 -10.38 3.77
C TYR A 80 7.84 -10.68 4.71
N TYR A 81 6.75 -11.24 4.18
CA TYR A 81 5.51 -11.49 4.90
C TYR A 81 5.71 -12.48 6.05
N SER A 82 5.14 -12.19 7.21
CA SER A 82 5.35 -12.97 8.44
C SER A 82 4.99 -14.45 8.30
N PRO A 83 3.91 -14.87 7.61
CA PRO A 83 3.56 -16.26 7.37
C PRO A 83 4.46 -17.00 6.38
N ASN A 84 5.30 -16.32 5.59
CA ASN A 84 6.21 -17.01 4.64
C ASN A 84 7.32 -17.75 5.39
N LYS A 85 7.21 -19.08 5.48
CA LYS A 85 8.17 -19.93 6.19
C LYS A 85 9.47 -20.12 5.43
N VAL A 86 9.48 -19.92 4.10
CA VAL A 86 10.65 -20.09 3.25
C VAL A 86 11.74 -19.08 3.60
N THR A 87 11.34 -17.87 4.03
CA THR A 87 12.25 -16.74 4.23
C THR A 87 12.63 -16.45 5.69
N VAL A 88 12.18 -17.28 6.64
CA VAL A 88 12.30 -17.03 8.11
C VAL A 88 13.71 -16.67 8.57
N ASN A 89 14.75 -17.33 8.03
CA ASN A 89 16.13 -17.15 8.47
C ASN A 89 17.01 -16.44 7.43
N MET A 90 16.40 -15.76 6.46
CA MET A 90 17.13 -15.08 5.41
C MET A 90 17.35 -13.61 5.77
N SER A 91 18.58 -13.13 5.57
CA SER A 91 18.87 -11.68 5.74
C SER A 91 18.41 -10.86 4.55
N ASP A 92 18.45 -11.44 3.34
CA ASP A 92 18.04 -10.78 2.09
C ASP A 92 17.39 -11.80 1.14
N PRO A 93 16.08 -12.08 1.32
CA PRO A 93 15.37 -13.04 0.46
C PRO A 93 15.41 -12.62 -1.01
N ALA A 94 15.86 -13.54 -1.86
CA ALA A 94 16.07 -13.33 -3.30
C ALA A 94 17.00 -12.15 -3.66
N GLY A 95 17.78 -11.63 -2.71
CA GLY A 95 18.62 -10.43 -2.93
C GLY A 95 17.84 -9.14 -3.15
N GLN A 96 16.53 -9.12 -2.82
CA GLN A 96 15.65 -8.00 -3.15
C GLN A 96 16.02 -6.71 -2.41
N PHE A 97 16.53 -6.78 -1.18
CA PHE A 97 16.96 -5.57 -0.47
C PHE A 97 18.14 -4.88 -1.15
N ARG A 98 19.15 -5.68 -1.55
CA ARG A 98 20.31 -5.15 -2.28
C ARG A 98 19.85 -4.55 -3.62
N TRP A 99 19.06 -5.30 -4.37
CA TRP A 99 18.52 -4.84 -5.64
C TRP A 99 17.70 -3.53 -5.50
N LEU A 100 16.88 -3.42 -4.45
CA LEU A 100 16.10 -2.21 -4.17
C LEU A 100 17.01 -1.00 -3.90
N GLN A 101 18.05 -1.17 -3.05
CA GLN A 101 19.00 -0.10 -2.75
C GLN A 101 19.77 0.33 -4.02
N ASP A 102 20.29 -0.63 -4.78
CA ASP A 102 21.01 -0.35 -6.04
C ASP A 102 20.11 0.38 -7.06
N THR A 103 18.83 -0.01 -7.15
CA THR A 103 17.85 0.63 -8.03
C THR A 103 17.54 2.06 -7.60
N LEU A 104 17.33 2.30 -6.31
CA LEU A 104 17.06 3.64 -5.76
C LEU A 104 18.29 4.55 -5.90
N GLU A 105 19.48 4.05 -5.65
CA GLU A 105 20.73 4.77 -5.85
C GLU A 105 20.90 5.20 -7.31
N ALA A 106 20.71 4.28 -8.26
CA ALA A 106 20.77 4.58 -9.70
C ALA A 106 19.70 5.61 -10.11
N SER A 107 18.50 5.53 -9.54
CA SER A 107 17.42 6.50 -9.79
C SER A 107 17.77 7.89 -9.26
N ALA A 108 18.36 7.97 -8.06
CA ALA A 108 18.83 9.24 -7.48
C ALA A 108 19.92 9.90 -8.35
N GLN A 109 20.91 9.12 -8.78
CA GLN A 109 21.99 9.60 -9.67
C GLN A 109 21.46 10.05 -11.03
N SER A 110 20.39 9.42 -11.53
CA SER A 110 19.74 9.74 -12.79
C SER A 110 18.69 10.85 -12.69
N ILE A 111 18.48 11.42 -11.50
CA ILE A 111 17.45 12.44 -11.22
C ILE A 111 16.07 11.93 -11.67
N GLU A 112 15.74 10.71 -11.28
CA GLU A 112 14.44 10.10 -11.49
C GLU A 112 13.57 10.26 -10.24
N LYS A 113 12.26 10.36 -10.43
CA LYS A 113 11.27 10.12 -9.36
C LYS A 113 10.86 8.65 -9.38
N VAL A 114 10.45 8.16 -8.24
CA VAL A 114 10.12 6.75 -8.02
C VAL A 114 8.72 6.61 -7.46
N ILE A 115 7.96 5.66 -8.00
CA ILE A 115 6.74 5.13 -7.42
C ILE A 115 7.03 3.71 -6.95
N VAL A 116 6.67 3.40 -5.71
CA VAL A 116 6.77 2.05 -5.14
C VAL A 116 5.40 1.42 -5.10
N ILE A 117 5.27 0.22 -5.68
CA ILE A 117 4.08 -0.62 -5.54
C ILE A 117 4.44 -1.95 -4.88
N ALA A 118 3.57 -2.48 -4.04
CA ALA A 118 3.70 -3.81 -3.46
C ALA A 118 2.34 -4.31 -2.95
N HIS A 119 2.25 -5.58 -2.57
CA HIS A 119 1.02 -6.13 -2.01
C HIS A 119 0.93 -5.89 -0.50
N VAL A 120 1.82 -6.51 0.29
CA VAL A 120 1.83 -6.37 1.75
C VAL A 120 2.48 -5.04 2.14
N PRO A 121 1.79 -4.20 2.93
CA PRO A 121 2.33 -2.91 3.32
C PRO A 121 3.43 -3.03 4.38
N VAL A 122 4.29 -2.01 4.44
CA VAL A 122 5.17 -1.74 5.59
C VAL A 122 4.37 -1.09 6.71
N GLY A 123 4.96 -1.02 7.90
CA GLY A 123 4.36 -0.39 9.07
C GLY A 123 3.48 -1.35 9.87
N TYR A 124 2.79 -0.80 10.83
CA TYR A 124 1.93 -1.53 11.77
C TYR A 124 0.50 -1.65 11.23
N LEU A 125 -0.13 -2.80 11.51
CA LEU A 125 -1.51 -3.04 11.10
C LEU A 125 -2.47 -2.18 11.95
N PRO A 126 -3.38 -1.42 11.32
CA PRO A 126 -4.25 -0.51 12.05
C PRO A 126 -5.38 -1.20 12.84
N PHE A 127 -5.55 -2.52 12.67
CA PHE A 127 -6.55 -3.34 13.36
C PHE A 127 -5.93 -4.43 14.26
N ALA A 128 -4.59 -4.52 14.32
CA ALA A 128 -3.89 -5.50 15.15
C ALA A 128 -2.72 -4.83 15.88
N ARG A 129 -2.97 -4.46 17.14
CA ARG A 129 -1.98 -3.77 17.99
C ARG A 129 -0.66 -4.52 18.04
N ASN A 130 0.45 -3.79 17.96
CA ASN A 130 1.83 -4.30 18.03
C ASN A 130 2.18 -5.32 16.93
N THR A 131 1.50 -5.28 15.81
CA THR A 131 1.69 -6.25 14.74
C THR A 131 2.06 -5.56 13.42
N THR A 132 3.16 -5.99 12.80
CA THR A 132 3.52 -5.66 11.42
C THR A 132 3.12 -6.82 10.49
N ALA A 133 2.63 -6.54 9.28
CA ALA A 133 2.33 -7.59 8.32
C ALA A 133 3.61 -8.26 7.79
N VAL A 134 4.60 -7.48 7.40
CA VAL A 134 5.97 -7.97 7.13
C VAL A 134 6.70 -8.22 8.46
N ARG A 135 7.64 -9.16 8.50
CA ARG A 135 8.45 -9.39 9.71
C ARG A 135 9.10 -8.11 10.18
N GLU A 136 9.12 -7.89 11.48
CA GLU A 136 9.61 -6.65 12.08
C GLU A 136 11.02 -6.28 11.60
N ALA A 137 11.96 -7.23 11.56
CA ALA A 137 13.31 -6.96 11.08
C ALA A 137 13.35 -6.50 9.60
N TYR A 138 12.46 -7.02 8.76
CA TYR A 138 12.33 -6.58 7.38
C TYR A 138 11.61 -5.23 7.29
N ASN A 139 10.61 -5.01 8.13
CA ASN A 139 9.94 -3.72 8.25
C ASN A 139 10.93 -2.60 8.56
N GLU A 140 11.73 -2.78 9.61
CA GLU A 140 12.75 -1.80 10.01
C GLU A 140 13.73 -1.47 8.87
N ARG A 141 14.15 -2.51 8.13
CA ARG A 141 15.05 -2.34 6.99
C ARG A 141 14.40 -1.61 5.83
N LEU A 142 13.15 -1.95 5.47
CA LEU A 142 12.40 -1.25 4.42
C LEU A 142 12.14 0.20 4.79
N VAL A 143 11.67 0.46 6.02
CA VAL A 143 11.41 1.81 6.51
C VAL A 143 12.68 2.65 6.48
N LYS A 144 13.83 2.08 6.87
CA LYS A 144 15.11 2.77 6.77
C LYS A 144 15.46 3.12 5.32
N ILE A 145 15.36 2.17 4.39
CA ILE A 145 15.64 2.39 2.96
C ILE A 145 14.71 3.49 2.41
N PHE A 146 13.42 3.44 2.70
CA PHE A 146 12.47 4.44 2.23
C PHE A 146 12.73 5.83 2.82
N ARG A 147 13.22 5.90 4.05
CA ARG A 147 13.68 7.15 4.67
C ARG A 147 14.90 7.73 3.96
N ASP A 148 15.89 6.87 3.70
CA ASP A 148 17.16 7.28 3.08
C ASP A 148 16.97 7.81 1.63
N TYR A 149 15.91 7.36 0.93
CA TYR A 149 15.59 7.76 -0.45
C TYR A 149 14.26 8.53 -0.59
N SER A 150 13.76 9.09 0.50
CA SER A 150 12.44 9.76 0.51
C SER A 150 12.32 10.90 -0.49
N ASP A 151 13.40 11.62 -0.76
CA ASP A 151 13.42 12.77 -1.68
C ASP A 151 13.08 12.41 -3.13
N ILE A 152 13.33 11.17 -3.55
CA ILE A 152 13.03 10.71 -4.90
C ILE A 152 11.73 9.92 -4.98
N ILE A 153 11.18 9.44 -3.86
CA ILE A 153 9.96 8.63 -3.84
C ILE A 153 8.74 9.53 -3.78
N SER A 154 7.94 9.53 -4.84
CA SER A 154 6.70 10.32 -4.95
C SER A 154 5.51 9.71 -4.20
N GLY A 155 5.52 8.41 -3.99
CA GLY A 155 4.47 7.72 -3.24
C GLY A 155 4.64 6.21 -3.22
N HIS A 156 3.95 5.58 -2.26
CA HIS A 156 3.92 4.14 -2.06
C HIS A 156 2.49 3.65 -2.10
N PHE A 157 2.23 2.56 -2.82
CA PHE A 157 0.90 2.00 -3.01
C PHE A 157 0.87 0.52 -2.66
N TYR A 158 -0.03 0.15 -1.75
CA TYR A 158 -0.16 -1.20 -1.19
C TYR A 158 -1.60 -1.69 -1.24
N GLY A 159 -1.80 -2.97 -0.96
CA GLY A 159 -3.08 -3.64 -0.81
C GLY A 159 -3.13 -4.52 0.44
N HIS A 160 -3.49 -5.78 0.30
CA HIS A 160 -3.45 -6.86 1.29
C HIS A 160 -4.46 -6.76 2.43
N THR A 161 -4.58 -5.63 3.10
CA THR A 161 -5.47 -5.49 4.27
C THR A 161 -6.94 -5.37 3.89
N HIS A 162 -7.24 -5.18 2.60
CA HIS A 162 -8.58 -4.93 2.04
C HIS A 162 -9.25 -3.64 2.56
N ARG A 163 -8.53 -2.82 3.30
CA ARG A 163 -9.00 -1.60 3.95
C ARG A 163 -8.44 -0.36 3.27
N ASP A 164 -9.14 0.73 3.43
CA ASP A 164 -8.66 2.04 3.05
C ASP A 164 -7.82 2.64 4.18
N SER A 165 -6.53 2.74 4.00
CA SER A 165 -5.70 3.44 4.98
C SER A 165 -4.59 4.25 4.36
N ILE A 166 -4.13 5.22 5.13
CA ILE A 166 -2.99 6.08 4.82
C ILE A 166 -1.92 5.87 5.88
N MET A 167 -0.68 6.14 5.52
CA MET A 167 0.43 6.23 6.48
C MET A 167 1.33 7.40 6.08
N VAL A 168 1.97 8.02 7.08
CA VAL A 168 2.93 9.11 6.88
C VAL A 168 4.27 8.67 7.44
N LEU A 169 5.25 8.50 6.57
CA LEU A 169 6.62 8.25 6.96
C LEU A 169 7.24 9.56 7.44
N GLN A 170 7.85 9.52 8.63
CA GLN A 170 8.57 10.63 9.21
C GLN A 170 10.08 10.33 9.23
N ASP A 171 10.89 11.37 9.18
CA ASP A 171 12.33 11.28 9.42
C ASP A 171 12.63 11.09 10.93
N GLN A 172 13.93 11.11 11.28
CA GLN A 172 14.37 10.96 12.67
C GLN A 172 14.05 12.19 13.56
N GLN A 173 13.74 13.33 12.95
CA GLN A 173 13.33 14.56 13.61
C GLN A 173 11.81 14.67 13.78
N GLY A 174 11.06 13.75 13.16
CA GLY A 174 9.60 13.73 13.18
C GLY A 174 8.93 14.53 12.05
N GLU A 175 9.72 14.97 11.06
CA GLU A 175 9.19 15.66 9.89
C GLU A 175 8.60 14.66 8.89
N PRO A 176 7.42 14.92 8.33
CA PRO A 176 6.79 14.05 7.36
C PRO A 176 7.51 14.11 6.00
N ILE A 177 7.95 12.96 5.51
CA ILE A 177 8.79 12.86 4.31
C ILE A 177 8.17 12.05 3.17
N ASN A 178 7.30 11.08 3.46
CA ASN A 178 6.58 10.33 2.42
C ASN A 178 5.14 10.04 2.83
N SER A 179 4.29 9.88 1.80
CA SER A 179 2.91 9.40 1.90
C SER A 179 2.81 7.97 1.40
N LEU A 180 2.14 7.11 2.16
CA LEU A 180 1.91 5.72 1.83
C LEU A 180 0.40 5.44 1.86
N PHE A 181 -0.08 4.68 0.90
CA PHE A 181 -1.50 4.41 0.72
C PHE A 181 -1.76 2.91 0.63
N VAL A 182 -2.72 2.43 1.39
CA VAL A 182 -3.26 1.08 1.27
C VAL A 182 -4.63 1.16 0.63
N THR A 183 -4.81 0.50 -0.49
CA THR A 183 -6.05 0.55 -1.27
C THR A 183 -6.96 -0.61 -0.87
N PRO A 184 -8.27 -0.39 -0.73
CA PRO A 184 -9.24 -1.45 -0.51
C PRO A 184 -9.25 -2.49 -1.63
N ALA A 185 -9.81 -3.66 -1.36
CA ALA A 185 -10.00 -4.70 -2.36
C ALA A 185 -11.11 -4.32 -3.36
N VAL A 186 -10.91 -4.65 -4.63
CA VAL A 186 -11.94 -4.54 -5.67
C VAL A 186 -12.97 -5.68 -5.58
N THR A 187 -12.71 -6.67 -4.74
CA THR A 187 -13.62 -7.80 -4.48
C THR A 187 -14.12 -7.74 -3.04
N PRO A 188 -15.40 -8.05 -2.80
CA PRO A 188 -15.95 -8.08 -1.46
C PRO A 188 -15.36 -9.26 -0.68
N ILE A 189 -14.90 -8.99 0.54
CA ILE A 189 -14.46 -10.04 1.47
C ILE A 189 -15.24 -9.87 2.77
N LYS A 190 -15.81 -10.98 3.22
CA LYS A 190 -16.36 -11.13 4.56
C LYS A 190 -15.56 -12.19 5.28
N SER A 191 -14.73 -11.77 6.24
CA SER A 191 -14.07 -12.71 7.13
C SER A 191 -15.01 -13.13 8.26
N ALA A 192 -15.03 -14.43 8.57
CA ALA A 192 -15.78 -14.93 9.73
C ALA A 192 -15.15 -14.52 11.07
N GLU A 193 -13.87 -14.18 11.07
CA GLU A 193 -13.10 -13.78 12.25
C GLU A 193 -13.05 -12.26 12.43
N GLU A 194 -13.33 -11.51 11.38
CA GLU A 194 -13.39 -10.04 11.44
C GLU A 194 -14.81 -9.58 11.73
N PRO A 195 -15.03 -8.69 12.73
CA PRO A 195 -16.34 -8.12 12.96
C PRO A 195 -16.79 -7.20 11.84
N TYR A 196 -15.89 -6.87 10.89
CA TYR A 196 -16.07 -5.85 9.88
C TYR A 196 -15.96 -6.43 8.47
N SER A 197 -16.97 -6.16 7.66
CA SER A 197 -16.90 -6.31 6.21
C SER A 197 -16.60 -4.94 5.57
N ASN A 198 -16.23 -4.92 4.30
CA ASN A 198 -16.09 -3.69 3.54
C ASN A 198 -16.65 -3.82 2.14
N ASN A 199 -17.09 -2.71 1.59
CA ASN A 199 -17.49 -2.65 0.19
C ASN A 199 -16.27 -2.77 -0.73
N PRO A 200 -16.43 -3.30 -1.96
CA PRO A 200 -15.40 -3.23 -2.99
C PRO A 200 -15.12 -1.79 -3.38
N ALA A 201 -13.83 -1.48 -3.62
CA ALA A 201 -13.45 -0.16 -4.08
C ALA A 201 -12.23 -0.20 -5.02
N PHE A 202 -12.07 0.87 -5.79
CA PHE A 202 -10.87 1.17 -6.56
C PHE A 202 -10.58 2.66 -6.50
N ARG A 203 -9.36 3.07 -6.85
CA ARG A 203 -8.89 4.45 -6.75
C ARG A 203 -8.32 5.00 -8.03
N MET A 204 -8.51 6.30 -8.21
CA MET A 204 -7.77 7.13 -9.14
C MET A 204 -6.86 8.08 -8.35
N TYR A 205 -5.57 8.06 -8.66
CA TYR A 205 -4.60 8.99 -8.09
C TYR A 205 -4.32 10.10 -9.09
N HIS A 206 -4.49 11.34 -8.65
CA HIS A 206 -4.15 12.53 -9.42
C HIS A 206 -2.73 12.96 -9.06
N TYR A 207 -1.91 13.23 -10.05
CA TYR A 207 -0.53 13.66 -9.86
C TYR A 207 -0.16 14.81 -10.81
N ASP A 208 0.82 15.60 -10.43
CA ASP A 208 1.37 16.64 -11.28
C ASP A 208 2.32 16.01 -12.31
N PRO A 209 2.09 16.18 -13.62
CA PRO A 209 2.94 15.56 -14.63
C PRO A 209 4.34 16.18 -14.75
N GLN A 210 4.62 17.31 -14.09
CA GLN A 210 5.93 17.97 -14.14
C GLN A 210 6.91 17.39 -13.12
N ASP A 211 6.45 17.09 -11.91
CA ASP A 211 7.29 16.63 -10.80
C ASP A 211 6.80 15.32 -10.15
N TYR A 212 5.69 14.77 -10.65
CA TYR A 212 5.08 13.51 -10.21
C TYR A 212 4.64 13.49 -8.74
N ARG A 213 4.45 14.67 -8.13
CA ARG A 213 3.86 14.74 -6.79
C ARG A 213 2.37 14.37 -6.84
N LEU A 214 1.92 13.67 -5.81
CA LEU A 214 0.52 13.29 -5.67
C LEU A 214 -0.32 14.49 -5.21
N LEU A 215 -1.44 14.69 -5.88
CA LEU A 215 -2.35 15.83 -5.65
C LEU A 215 -3.62 15.40 -4.93
N ASP A 216 -4.24 14.30 -5.34
CA ASP A 216 -5.53 13.87 -4.81
C ASP A 216 -5.79 12.37 -5.00
N ILE A 217 -6.79 11.86 -4.27
CA ILE A 217 -7.38 10.52 -4.42
C ILE A 217 -8.87 10.67 -4.65
N TRP A 218 -9.36 10.03 -5.72
CA TRP A 218 -10.79 9.82 -5.95
C TRP A 218 -11.07 8.33 -5.75
N GLN A 219 -11.83 7.99 -4.71
CA GLN A 219 -12.21 6.61 -4.43
C GLN A 219 -13.61 6.32 -4.92
N TYR A 220 -13.74 5.23 -5.66
CA TYR A 220 -15.01 4.71 -6.13
C TYR A 220 -15.30 3.39 -5.43
N TYR A 221 -16.55 3.17 -5.06
CA TYR A 221 -16.99 1.96 -4.37
C TYR A 221 -18.30 1.42 -4.93
N LEU A 222 -18.58 0.17 -4.63
CA LEU A 222 -19.87 -0.46 -4.89
C LEU A 222 -20.55 -0.77 -3.56
N ASN A 223 -21.66 -0.09 -3.27
CA ASN A 223 -22.47 -0.40 -2.10
C ASN A 223 -23.14 -1.79 -2.29
N LEU A 224 -22.63 -2.80 -1.60
CA LEU A 224 -23.09 -4.18 -1.75
C LEU A 224 -24.53 -4.37 -1.29
N THR A 225 -24.97 -3.69 -0.25
CA THR A 225 -26.34 -3.77 0.23
C THR A 225 -27.32 -3.28 -0.85
N GLU A 226 -27.04 -2.11 -1.41
CA GLU A 226 -27.84 -1.54 -2.51
C GLU A 226 -27.77 -2.42 -3.77
N ALA A 227 -26.55 -2.83 -4.17
CA ALA A 227 -26.36 -3.67 -5.36
C ALA A 227 -27.13 -5.00 -5.28
N ASN A 228 -27.15 -5.63 -4.10
CA ASN A 228 -27.89 -6.87 -3.88
C ASN A 228 -29.40 -6.66 -3.85
N GLN A 229 -29.89 -5.56 -3.33
CA GLN A 229 -31.31 -5.20 -3.31
C GLN A 229 -31.83 -4.88 -4.71
N GLU A 230 -31.09 -4.05 -5.45
CA GLU A 230 -31.46 -3.59 -6.79
C GLU A 230 -31.05 -4.55 -7.91
N LYS A 231 -30.22 -5.56 -7.60
CA LYS A 231 -29.62 -6.50 -8.56
C LYS A 231 -28.88 -5.78 -9.69
N ARG A 232 -28.23 -4.69 -9.35
CA ARG A 232 -27.48 -3.83 -10.27
C ARG A 232 -26.15 -3.40 -9.67
N SER A 233 -25.06 -3.46 -10.45
CA SER A 233 -23.76 -2.93 -10.07
C SER A 233 -23.69 -1.44 -10.42
N ASP A 234 -23.73 -0.57 -9.44
CA ASP A 234 -23.65 0.88 -9.59
C ASP A 234 -22.44 1.41 -8.80
N TRP A 235 -21.32 1.59 -9.50
CA TRP A 235 -20.10 2.13 -8.92
C TRP A 235 -20.22 3.64 -8.76
N LYS A 236 -20.02 4.12 -7.54
CA LYS A 236 -20.20 5.52 -7.15
C LYS A 236 -18.90 6.10 -6.61
N LEU A 237 -18.74 7.39 -6.76
CA LEU A 237 -17.70 8.13 -6.04
C LEU A 237 -18.01 8.05 -4.53
N GLU A 238 -17.10 7.47 -3.75
CA GLU A 238 -17.21 7.44 -2.30
C GLU A 238 -16.76 8.75 -1.70
N TYR A 239 -15.57 9.21 -2.08
CA TYR A 239 -15.03 10.49 -1.66
C TYR A 239 -13.91 10.99 -2.59
N VAL A 240 -13.65 12.29 -2.51
CA VAL A 240 -12.45 12.98 -2.97
C VAL A 240 -11.65 13.36 -1.73
N MET A 241 -10.39 12.92 -1.62
CA MET A 241 -9.61 13.03 -0.39
C MET A 241 -9.45 14.48 0.08
N THR A 242 -9.10 15.37 -0.83
CA THR A 242 -8.91 16.80 -0.51
C THR A 242 -10.21 17.45 -0.06
N GLU A 243 -11.34 17.14 -0.67
CA GLU A 243 -12.66 17.65 -0.28
C GLU A 243 -13.15 17.08 1.03
N ALA A 244 -13.02 15.75 1.20
CA ALA A 244 -13.49 15.04 2.37
C ALA A 244 -12.84 15.55 3.67
N PHE A 245 -11.55 15.90 3.61
CA PHE A 245 -10.77 16.29 4.78
C PHE A 245 -10.31 17.76 4.76
N GLY A 246 -10.71 18.56 3.75
CA GLY A 246 -10.32 19.96 3.65
C GLY A 246 -8.81 20.14 3.45
N LEU A 247 -8.18 19.26 2.67
CA LEU A 247 -6.75 19.29 2.40
C LEU A 247 -6.45 20.10 1.14
N LYS A 248 -5.24 20.66 1.09
CA LYS A 248 -4.71 21.31 -0.11
C LYS A 248 -4.27 20.30 -1.17
N ASP A 249 -3.66 19.22 -0.73
CA ASP A 249 -3.09 18.11 -1.50
C ASP A 249 -2.92 16.88 -0.59
N ILE A 250 -2.40 15.78 -1.15
CA ILE A 250 -2.10 14.56 -0.38
C ILE A 250 -0.59 14.37 -0.16
N GLN A 251 0.16 15.47 -0.14
CA GLN A 251 1.58 15.45 0.18
C GLN A 251 1.81 15.13 1.68
N PRO A 252 3.01 14.68 2.06
CA PRO A 252 3.30 14.24 3.43
C PRO A 252 2.88 15.24 4.51
N HIS A 253 3.17 16.52 4.33
CA HIS A 253 2.80 17.56 5.30
C HIS A 253 1.30 17.78 5.44
N SER A 254 0.55 17.69 4.33
CA SER A 254 -0.91 17.83 4.35
C SER A 254 -1.57 16.65 5.07
N LEU A 255 -1.12 15.42 4.76
CA LEU A 255 -1.60 14.21 5.43
C LEU A 255 -1.19 14.17 6.89
N PHE A 256 0.02 14.62 7.24
CA PHE A 256 0.47 14.65 8.63
C PHE A 256 -0.39 15.56 9.50
N LYS A 257 -0.77 16.74 9.01
CA LYS A 257 -1.72 17.63 9.71
C LYS A 257 -3.08 16.96 9.93
N LEU A 258 -3.57 16.23 8.92
CA LEU A 258 -4.81 15.47 9.05
C LEU A 258 -4.67 14.41 10.15
N VAL A 259 -3.61 13.63 10.11
CA VAL A 259 -3.36 12.53 11.06
C VAL A 259 -3.20 13.04 12.50
N LEU A 260 -2.53 14.16 12.71
CA LEU A 260 -2.47 14.82 14.03
C LEU A 260 -3.87 15.21 14.53
N SER A 261 -4.78 15.59 13.65
CA SER A 261 -6.16 15.88 14.03
C SER A 261 -6.95 14.66 14.54
N PHE A 262 -6.50 13.45 14.19
CA PHE A 262 -7.11 12.22 14.66
C PHE A 262 -6.93 11.99 16.18
N GLU A 263 -5.86 12.53 16.76
CA GLU A 263 -5.56 12.39 18.20
C GLU A 263 -6.62 13.08 19.10
N MET A 264 -7.32 14.07 18.57
CA MET A 264 -8.35 14.78 19.34
C MET A 264 -9.43 13.82 19.84
N GLN A 265 -9.86 13.96 21.10
CA GLN A 265 -10.79 13.05 21.75
C GLN A 265 -12.08 12.78 20.96
N GLN A 266 -12.67 13.83 20.38
CA GLN A 266 -13.88 13.76 19.54
C GLN A 266 -13.58 14.22 18.10
N SER A 267 -12.56 13.60 17.46
CA SER A 267 -12.17 13.96 16.12
C SER A 267 -13.20 13.52 15.09
N LYS A 268 -13.92 14.48 14.51
CA LYS A 268 -14.79 14.22 13.35
C LYS A 268 -14.00 13.74 12.14
N ALA A 269 -12.76 14.20 11.98
CA ALA A 269 -11.87 13.74 10.90
C ALA A 269 -11.52 12.25 11.08
N PHE A 270 -11.24 11.81 12.31
CA PHE A 270 -11.00 10.39 12.58
C PHE A 270 -12.26 9.53 12.32
N GLN A 271 -13.43 9.99 12.77
CA GLN A 271 -14.69 9.26 12.52
C GLN A 271 -14.93 9.09 11.02
N LYS A 272 -14.75 10.15 10.23
CA LYS A 272 -14.85 10.09 8.76
C LYS A 272 -13.79 9.15 8.17
N TYR A 273 -12.53 9.26 8.61
CA TYR A 273 -11.46 8.37 8.19
C TYR A 273 -11.80 6.90 8.46
N PHE A 274 -12.33 6.60 9.65
CA PHE A 274 -12.70 5.23 10.01
C PHE A 274 -13.88 4.69 9.20
N SER A 275 -14.86 5.53 8.85
CA SER A 275 -15.93 5.14 7.92
C SER A 275 -15.35 4.76 6.55
N HIS A 276 -14.42 5.56 6.01
CA HIS A 276 -13.72 5.23 4.75
C HIS A 276 -12.81 4.02 4.88
N PHE A 277 -12.17 3.82 6.03
CA PHE A 277 -11.38 2.61 6.31
C PHE A 277 -12.19 1.32 6.11
N MET A 278 -13.49 1.38 6.40
CA MET A 278 -14.46 0.32 6.16
C MET A 278 -15.14 0.40 4.77
N VAL A 279 -14.71 1.32 3.93
CA VAL A 279 -15.32 1.60 2.61
C VAL A 279 -16.83 1.85 2.74
N SER A 280 -17.20 2.68 3.70
CA SER A 280 -18.61 3.07 3.98
C SER A 280 -19.58 1.88 4.07
N TYR A 281 -19.12 0.76 4.63
CA TYR A 281 -19.91 -0.48 4.70
C TYR A 281 -20.92 -0.45 5.86
N ASP A 282 -20.48 0.00 7.04
CA ASP A 282 -21.31 0.03 8.26
C ASP A 282 -20.90 1.20 9.16
N ASP A 283 -21.68 2.27 9.14
CA ASP A 283 -21.43 3.48 9.93
C ASP A 283 -21.81 3.32 11.42
N THR A 284 -22.39 2.19 11.81
CA THR A 284 -22.74 1.93 13.21
C THR A 284 -21.54 1.43 14.01
N ILE A 285 -20.48 0.99 13.35
CA ILE A 285 -19.27 0.50 14.00
C ILE A 285 -18.45 1.69 14.53
N VAL A 286 -18.21 1.69 15.83
CA VAL A 286 -17.44 2.73 16.50
C VAL A 286 -16.03 2.24 16.81
N CYS A 287 -15.04 3.05 16.48
CA CYS A 287 -13.64 2.84 16.83
C CYS A 287 -13.20 3.93 17.81
N ASP A 288 -13.15 3.59 19.09
CA ASP A 288 -12.69 4.47 20.17
C ASP A 288 -11.68 3.75 21.09
N GLY A 289 -11.19 4.42 22.12
CA GLY A 289 -10.24 3.85 23.07
C GLY A 289 -9.06 3.16 22.40
N ALA A 290 -8.84 1.89 22.72
CA ALA A 290 -7.73 1.09 22.19
C ALA A 290 -7.80 0.90 20.66
N CYS A 291 -8.99 0.82 20.07
CA CYS A 291 -9.18 0.76 18.62
C CYS A 291 -8.61 2.03 17.96
N LYS A 292 -9.06 3.19 18.41
CA LYS A 292 -8.59 4.47 17.88
C LYS A 292 -7.10 4.67 18.07
N LEU A 293 -6.56 4.33 19.24
CA LEU A 293 -5.13 4.43 19.52
C LEU A 293 -4.31 3.57 18.54
N THR A 294 -4.74 2.33 18.31
CA THR A 294 -4.08 1.44 17.33
C THR A 294 -4.09 2.01 15.92
N GLN A 295 -5.24 2.54 15.47
CA GLN A 295 -5.38 3.20 14.16
C GLN A 295 -4.44 4.41 14.04
N VAL A 296 -4.49 5.32 15.00
CA VAL A 296 -3.73 6.57 14.99
C VAL A 296 -2.22 6.28 15.00
N CYS A 297 -1.76 5.36 15.85
CA CYS A 297 -0.34 5.01 15.90
C CYS A 297 0.14 4.31 14.62
N ALA A 298 -0.68 3.46 14.01
CA ALA A 298 -0.34 2.81 12.74
C ALA A 298 -0.19 3.81 11.58
N VAL A 299 -1.00 4.87 11.55
CA VAL A 299 -0.94 5.90 10.51
C VAL A 299 0.29 6.80 10.66
N GLN A 300 0.74 7.06 11.89
CA GLN A 300 1.84 7.99 12.20
C GLN A 300 3.21 7.33 12.28
N SER A 301 3.28 6.03 12.57
CA SER A 301 4.51 5.41 13.05
C SER A 301 4.73 4.06 12.37
N LEU A 302 5.77 3.99 11.53
CA LEU A 302 6.04 2.82 10.70
C LEU A 302 7.15 1.93 11.28
N ASP A 303 8.05 2.47 12.10
CA ASP A 303 9.11 1.74 12.78
C ASP A 303 8.75 1.44 14.25
N HIS A 304 9.44 0.45 14.82
CA HIS A 304 9.19 -0.03 16.19
C HIS A 304 9.32 1.08 17.24
N ALA A 305 10.34 1.91 17.16
CA ALA A 305 10.61 2.92 18.19
C ALA A 305 9.53 4.00 18.20
N SER A 306 9.13 4.51 17.03
CA SER A 306 8.09 5.52 16.90
C SER A 306 6.70 4.96 17.28
N TYR A 307 6.40 3.72 16.87
CA TYR A 307 5.14 3.06 17.19
C TYR A 307 4.98 2.79 18.69
N SER A 308 6.02 2.22 19.33
CA SER A 308 6.01 1.98 20.78
C SER A 308 5.79 3.26 21.58
N LYS A 309 6.52 4.33 21.20
CA LYS A 309 6.34 5.66 21.82
C LYS A 309 4.93 6.22 21.63
N CYS A 310 4.30 6.00 20.47
CA CYS A 310 2.92 6.43 20.24
C CYS A 310 1.94 5.68 21.14
N ILE A 311 2.06 4.35 21.20
CA ILE A 311 1.20 3.50 22.06
C ILE A 311 1.33 3.84 23.54
N GLU A 312 2.54 4.12 24.03
CA GLU A 312 2.81 4.50 25.42
C GLU A 312 2.21 5.86 25.80
N LYS A 313 2.19 6.82 24.88
CA LYS A 313 1.58 8.14 25.10
C LYS A 313 0.05 8.10 25.22
N GLY A 314 -0.60 7.08 24.67
CA GLY A 314 -2.05 6.93 24.71
C GLY A 314 -2.57 6.29 26.02
N HIS A 315 -1.67 6.01 26.96
CA HIS A 315 -1.97 5.58 28.32
C HIS A 315 -1.73 6.71 29.29
#